data_017f21daafe2d94e4b5671fdae24ded6
#
_entry.id   017f21daafe2d94e4b5671fdae24ded6
#
_cell.length_a   1.000
_cell.length_b   1.000
_cell.length_c   1.000
_cell.angle_alpha   90.00
_cell.angle_beta   90.00
_cell.angle_gamma   90.00
#
_symmetry.space_group_name_H-M   'P 1'
#
loop_
_entity.id
_entity.type
_entity.pdbx_description
1 polymer ?
#
loop_
_entity_poly.entity_id
_entity_poly.type
_entity_poly.pdbx_seq_one_letter_code
_entity_poly.pdbx_strand_id
1 'polypeptide(L)'
;MTNVTKREFLAATIGAGVSLSAMRNALAQQDNGSSSRTRAPSGNQQPSSRKVKTTKLFKSPDGFPNAIAVTPEGLWIAEQKETGRAAAQYHLPEPKDLTEHAWLVDWKGKVLKTVATQSRNTSGMAVGGGYVWMCANAAPEGVFQVDMNSKQVSHRQIPLGPANDGGGCHGALWQDGKLWIASLRLRAILRVDPDSWQPEFMIPFYQSTDKPRYHAIAWDNGAIWQVIGNDSKHYSDYRPGLVKYDAATGKVLETADFEPNSCDPHGLAMHDGELISCDAGIHPGWPVNDSPAAGWIFRIDFV
;
A
#
# COMPACT_ATOMS: atom_id res chain seq x y z
N MET A 1 38.56 -6.13 18.25
CA MET A 1 37.53 -5.40 17.48
C MET A 1 38.08 -5.21 16.08
N THR A 2 37.76 -6.15 15.19
CA THR A 2 38.25 -6.16 13.82
C THR A 2 37.23 -5.45 12.92
N ASN A 3 37.67 -4.38 12.29
CA ASN A 3 36.88 -3.62 11.30
C ASN A 3 36.62 -4.51 10.08
N VAL A 4 35.41 -4.99 9.94
CA VAL A 4 34.94 -5.64 8.70
C VAL A 4 34.63 -4.55 7.69
N THR A 5 35.37 -4.52 6.59
CA THR A 5 35.20 -3.53 5.55
C THR A 5 33.96 -3.85 4.68
N LYS A 6 33.30 -2.81 4.19
CA LYS A 6 32.09 -2.86 3.34
C LYS A 6 32.17 -3.79 2.10
N ARG A 7 33.33 -4.36 1.81
CA ARG A 7 33.55 -5.22 0.63
C ARG A 7 33.29 -6.72 0.89
N GLU A 8 33.38 -7.17 2.14
CA GLU A 8 33.23 -8.61 2.44
C GLU A 8 31.77 -9.04 2.65
N PHE A 9 30.86 -8.08 2.82
CA PHE A 9 29.43 -8.37 3.00
C PHE A 9 28.66 -8.69 1.69
N LEU A 10 29.32 -8.53 0.54
CA LEU A 10 28.70 -8.66 -0.79
C LEU A 10 28.77 -10.08 -1.39
N ALA A 11 29.39 -11.04 -0.74
CA ALA A 11 29.70 -12.34 -1.35
C ALA A 11 28.80 -13.52 -0.94
N ALA A 12 27.82 -13.34 -0.06
CA ALA A 12 27.12 -14.47 0.58
C ALA A 12 25.64 -14.64 0.23
N THR A 13 25.07 -13.93 -0.76
CA THR A 13 23.66 -14.12 -1.14
C THR A 13 23.49 -14.24 -2.65
N ILE A 14 23.88 -15.38 -3.21
CA ILE A 14 23.46 -15.80 -4.56
C ILE A 14 22.38 -16.86 -4.40
N GLY A 15 21.13 -16.43 -4.39
CA GLY A 15 19.95 -17.27 -4.47
C GLY A 15 18.81 -16.46 -5.04
N ALA A 16 18.51 -16.69 -6.33
CA ALA A 16 17.30 -16.31 -7.09
C ALA A 16 16.62 -14.98 -6.68
N GLY A 17 17.31 -13.85 -6.84
CA GLY A 17 16.75 -12.52 -6.67
C GLY A 17 17.54 -11.55 -7.55
N VAL A 18 16.88 -10.51 -8.03
CA VAL A 18 17.52 -9.42 -8.76
C VAL A 18 18.66 -8.87 -7.89
N SER A 19 19.90 -8.88 -8.37
CA SER A 19 21.06 -8.41 -7.60
C SER A 19 20.92 -6.92 -7.23
N LEU A 20 21.58 -6.49 -6.14
CA LEU A 20 21.62 -5.08 -5.73
C LEU A 20 22.07 -4.15 -6.87
N SER A 21 22.91 -4.65 -7.79
CA SER A 21 23.34 -3.94 -9.01
C SER A 21 22.19 -3.78 -10.00
N ALA A 22 21.33 -4.79 -10.17
CA ALA A 22 20.14 -4.69 -11.01
C ALA A 22 19.09 -3.75 -10.39
N MET A 23 18.96 -3.74 -9.04
CA MET A 23 18.13 -2.78 -8.32
C MET A 23 18.62 -1.34 -8.53
N ARG A 24 19.92 -1.08 -8.44
CA ARG A 24 20.51 0.24 -8.70
C ARG A 24 20.38 0.67 -10.16
N ASN A 25 20.50 -0.25 -11.11
CA ASN A 25 20.33 0.04 -12.53
C ASN A 25 18.86 0.33 -12.89
N ALA A 26 17.91 -0.36 -12.26
CA ALA A 26 16.48 -0.06 -12.41
C ALA A 26 16.12 1.34 -11.89
N LEU A 27 16.72 1.75 -10.76
CA LEU A 27 16.55 3.10 -10.19
C LEU A 27 17.22 4.19 -11.06
N ALA A 28 18.43 3.94 -11.58
CA ALA A 28 19.15 4.89 -12.43
C ALA A 28 18.49 5.12 -13.80
N GLN A 29 17.70 4.16 -14.29
CA GLN A 29 16.94 4.31 -15.54
C GLN A 29 15.68 5.16 -15.38
N GLN A 30 15.18 5.36 -14.16
CA GLN A 30 14.01 6.21 -13.91
C GLN A 30 14.34 7.71 -13.84
N ASP A 31 15.59 8.07 -13.49
CA ASP A 31 16.02 9.48 -13.38
C ASP A 31 16.43 10.14 -14.70
N ASN A 32 16.63 9.37 -15.75
CA ASN A 32 17.01 9.89 -17.06
C ASN A 32 15.79 10.00 -17.98
N GLY A 33 15.02 11.06 -17.82
CA GLY A 33 13.98 11.51 -18.75
C GLY A 33 14.55 11.98 -20.09
N SER A 34 15.17 11.09 -20.86
CA SER A 34 15.55 11.33 -22.24
C SER A 34 15.25 10.10 -23.09
N SER A 35 14.43 10.34 -24.10
CA SER A 35 13.94 9.40 -25.08
C SER A 35 15.07 8.59 -25.76
N SER A 36 15.19 7.32 -25.45
CA SER A 36 15.67 6.32 -26.40
C SER A 36 14.77 5.09 -26.30
N ARG A 37 13.96 4.90 -27.33
CA ARG A 37 13.13 3.71 -27.50
C ARG A 37 14.04 2.50 -27.70
N THR A 38 14.40 1.79 -26.64
CA THR A 38 14.86 0.41 -26.76
C THR A 38 13.63 -0.48 -26.91
N ARG A 39 13.51 -1.11 -28.05
CA ARG A 39 12.48 -2.07 -28.44
C ARG A 39 12.44 -3.18 -27.38
N ALA A 40 11.34 -3.27 -26.63
CA ALA A 40 11.06 -4.37 -25.73
C ALA A 40 11.06 -5.71 -26.50
N PRO A 41 11.46 -6.83 -25.89
CA PRO A 41 11.40 -8.13 -26.55
C PRO A 41 9.95 -8.43 -26.93
N SER A 42 9.75 -8.76 -28.20
CA SER A 42 8.48 -9.16 -28.81
C SER A 42 8.02 -10.48 -28.20
N GLY A 43 7.05 -10.42 -27.32
CA GLY A 43 6.45 -11.57 -26.65
C GLY A 43 5.49 -11.22 -25.52
N ASN A 44 5.08 -9.96 -25.37
CA ASN A 44 4.11 -9.54 -24.37
C ASN A 44 2.69 -9.91 -24.81
N GLN A 45 2.22 -11.09 -24.41
CA GLN A 45 0.79 -11.23 -24.19
C GLN A 45 0.42 -10.20 -23.12
N GLN A 46 -0.49 -9.29 -23.45
CA GLN A 46 -1.11 -8.45 -22.42
C GLN A 46 -1.71 -9.36 -21.35
N PRO A 47 -1.54 -9.04 -20.06
CA PRO A 47 -2.15 -9.82 -19.01
C PRO A 47 -3.66 -9.88 -19.22
N SER A 48 -4.28 -10.99 -18.85
CA SER A 48 -5.74 -11.10 -18.87
C SER A 48 -6.35 -9.97 -18.07
N SER A 49 -7.42 -9.36 -18.55
CA SER A 49 -8.16 -8.33 -17.81
C SER A 49 -9.56 -8.85 -17.50
N ARG A 50 -9.98 -8.69 -16.24
CA ARG A 50 -11.33 -9.01 -15.78
C ARG A 50 -12.07 -7.74 -15.35
N LYS A 51 -13.38 -7.88 -15.11
CA LYS A 51 -14.18 -6.84 -14.46
C LYS A 51 -14.42 -7.21 -13.01
N VAL A 52 -14.53 -6.17 -12.17
CA VAL A 52 -14.89 -6.31 -10.77
C VAL A 52 -15.94 -5.27 -10.40
N LYS A 53 -16.76 -5.63 -9.44
CA LYS A 53 -17.71 -4.74 -8.76
C LYS A 53 -17.47 -4.77 -7.26
N THR A 54 -18.12 -3.87 -6.53
CA THR A 54 -17.96 -3.79 -5.08
C THR A 54 -19.27 -4.07 -4.35
N THR A 55 -19.19 -4.79 -3.25
CA THR A 55 -20.30 -5.07 -2.33
C THR A 55 -19.97 -4.51 -0.96
N LYS A 56 -20.73 -3.50 -0.49
CA LYS A 56 -20.56 -2.89 0.83
C LYS A 56 -20.85 -3.89 1.93
N LEU A 57 -19.98 -3.91 2.95
CA LEU A 57 -20.12 -4.78 4.12
C LEU A 57 -20.59 -3.99 5.36
N PHE A 58 -19.72 -3.10 5.86
CA PHE A 58 -20.01 -2.28 7.03
C PHE A 58 -19.16 -1.00 6.98
N LYS A 59 -19.51 -0.02 7.84
CA LYS A 59 -18.73 1.22 8.00
C LYS A 59 -17.54 0.99 8.93
N SER A 60 -16.43 1.67 8.64
CA SER A 60 -15.31 1.79 9.59
C SER A 60 -15.77 2.46 10.90
N PRO A 61 -15.04 2.24 12.01
CA PRO A 61 -15.36 2.86 13.29
C PRO A 61 -15.37 4.38 13.26
N ASP A 62 -14.49 5.00 12.47
CA ASP A 62 -14.45 6.43 12.23
C ASP A 62 -14.08 6.72 10.77
N GLY A 63 -14.20 7.97 10.34
CA GLY A 63 -14.40 8.52 9.02
C GLY A 63 -13.59 7.98 7.85
N PHE A 64 -12.25 7.99 7.92
CA PHE A 64 -11.40 7.81 6.72
C PHE A 64 -10.50 6.57 6.82
N PRO A 65 -11.03 5.35 6.58
CA PRO A 65 -10.19 4.15 6.53
C PRO A 65 -9.34 4.18 5.25
N ASN A 66 -8.02 4.09 5.39
CA ASN A 66 -7.13 4.14 4.23
C ASN A 66 -6.23 2.91 4.07
N ALA A 67 -6.13 2.07 5.08
CA ALA A 67 -5.44 0.79 5.00
C ALA A 67 -6.15 -0.26 5.84
N ILE A 68 -6.02 -1.52 5.43
CA ILE A 68 -6.57 -2.67 6.15
C ILE A 68 -5.59 -3.83 6.18
N ALA A 69 -5.72 -4.70 7.18
CA ALA A 69 -5.03 -5.98 7.26
C ALA A 69 -5.93 -7.03 7.92
N VAL A 70 -5.86 -8.27 7.46
CA VAL A 70 -6.62 -9.38 8.03
C VAL A 70 -5.72 -10.19 8.95
N THR A 71 -6.26 -10.56 10.12
CA THR A 71 -5.65 -11.51 11.05
C THR A 71 -6.69 -12.54 11.46
N PRO A 72 -6.32 -13.65 12.12
CA PRO A 72 -7.29 -14.63 12.59
C PRO A 72 -8.36 -14.06 13.52
N GLU A 73 -8.04 -12.97 14.22
CA GLU A 73 -8.96 -12.32 15.17
C GLU A 73 -10.00 -11.41 14.50
N GLY A 74 -9.75 -10.98 13.25
CA GLY A 74 -10.65 -10.09 12.51
C GLY A 74 -9.95 -9.18 11.53
N LEU A 75 -10.61 -8.08 11.19
CA LEU A 75 -10.12 -7.06 10.28
C LEU A 75 -9.51 -5.90 11.06
N TRP A 76 -8.26 -5.58 10.76
CA TRP A 76 -7.63 -4.35 11.18
C TRP A 76 -7.90 -3.24 10.17
N ILE A 77 -8.24 -2.05 10.66
CA ILE A 77 -8.55 -0.86 9.86
C ILE A 77 -7.69 0.29 10.38
N ALA A 78 -6.93 0.94 9.50
CA ALA A 78 -6.15 2.12 9.83
C ALA A 78 -6.93 3.40 9.53
N GLU A 79 -6.98 4.27 10.52
CA GLU A 79 -7.50 5.62 10.39
C GLU A 79 -6.50 6.51 9.66
N GLN A 80 -6.99 7.35 8.76
CA GLN A 80 -6.28 8.48 8.19
C GLN A 80 -6.92 9.77 8.67
N LYS A 81 -6.10 10.70 9.17
CA LYS A 81 -6.54 12.07 9.49
C LYS A 81 -5.86 13.07 8.57
N GLU A 82 -6.67 13.83 7.88
CA GLU A 82 -6.19 14.90 7.02
C GLU A 82 -6.04 16.19 7.82
N THR A 83 -4.92 16.89 7.64
CA THR A 83 -4.58 18.12 8.35
C THR A 83 -4.06 19.21 7.41
N GLY A 84 -4.10 20.46 7.84
CA GLY A 84 -3.49 21.59 7.16
C GLY A 84 -3.98 21.75 5.72
N ARG A 85 -3.05 21.75 4.76
CA ARG A 85 -3.38 21.92 3.34
C ARG A 85 -4.31 20.84 2.80
N ALA A 86 -4.14 19.60 3.21
CA ALA A 86 -4.98 18.49 2.77
C ALA A 86 -6.41 18.65 3.33
N ALA A 87 -6.56 18.91 4.63
CA ALA A 87 -7.87 19.18 5.22
C ALA A 87 -8.60 20.35 4.50
N ALA A 88 -7.91 21.44 4.24
CA ALA A 88 -8.47 22.58 3.52
C ALA A 88 -8.88 22.22 2.08
N GLN A 89 -8.05 21.42 1.38
CA GLN A 89 -8.34 20.98 0.00
C GLN A 89 -9.60 20.11 -0.08
N TYR A 90 -9.86 19.31 0.95
CA TYR A 90 -11.01 18.42 1.03
C TYR A 90 -12.18 19.00 1.83
N HIS A 91 -12.09 20.28 2.23
CA HIS A 91 -13.11 20.96 3.02
C HIS A 91 -13.42 20.28 4.37
N LEU A 92 -12.40 19.66 4.97
CA LEU A 92 -12.49 19.00 6.26
C LEU A 92 -12.21 19.97 7.41
N PRO A 93 -12.86 19.79 8.57
CA PRO A 93 -12.42 20.49 9.77
C PRO A 93 -11.05 19.95 10.21
N GLU A 94 -10.21 20.85 10.72
CA GLU A 94 -8.96 20.40 11.37
C GLU A 94 -9.28 19.48 12.55
N PRO A 95 -8.66 18.28 12.62
CA PRO A 95 -8.89 17.37 13.73
C PRO A 95 -8.30 17.95 15.02
N LYS A 96 -9.07 17.88 16.10
CA LYS A 96 -8.62 18.34 17.44
C LYS A 96 -7.55 17.43 18.03
N ASP A 97 -7.61 16.15 17.72
CA ASP A 97 -6.62 15.15 18.10
C ASP A 97 -6.00 14.58 16.83
N LEU A 98 -4.67 14.62 16.76
CA LEU A 98 -3.90 14.15 15.63
C LEU A 98 -3.49 12.67 15.77
N THR A 99 -3.85 12.02 16.87
CA THR A 99 -3.58 10.60 17.08
C THR A 99 -4.40 9.78 16.08
N GLU A 100 -3.73 9.04 15.22
CA GLU A 100 -4.36 8.05 14.35
C GLU A 100 -4.42 6.69 15.04
N HIS A 101 -5.40 5.87 14.66
CA HIS A 101 -5.66 4.59 15.28
C HIS A 101 -5.65 3.45 14.25
N ALA A 102 -5.27 2.26 14.73
CA ALA A 102 -5.58 1.01 14.08
C ALA A 102 -6.64 0.29 14.94
N TRP A 103 -7.79 -0.04 14.35
CA TRP A 103 -8.86 -0.75 15.02
C TRP A 103 -8.90 -2.19 14.54
N LEU A 104 -8.86 -3.14 15.47
CA LEU A 104 -9.29 -4.50 15.19
C LEU A 104 -10.82 -4.54 15.35
N VAL A 105 -11.51 -4.98 14.32
CA VAL A 105 -12.96 -5.16 14.34
C VAL A 105 -13.35 -6.61 13.99
N ASP A 106 -14.50 -7.05 14.46
CA ASP A 106 -15.10 -8.27 13.94
C ASP A 106 -15.71 -8.05 12.54
N TRP A 107 -16.17 -9.11 11.90
CA TRP A 107 -16.77 -9.05 10.56
C TRP A 107 -18.16 -8.39 10.51
N LYS A 108 -18.59 -7.78 11.62
CA LYS A 108 -19.80 -6.94 11.72
C LYS A 108 -19.45 -5.48 12.00
N GLY A 109 -18.14 -5.15 12.05
CA GLY A 109 -17.66 -3.80 12.31
C GLY A 109 -17.58 -3.41 13.80
N LYS A 110 -17.81 -4.37 14.74
CA LYS A 110 -17.66 -4.10 16.17
C LYS A 110 -16.19 -4.02 16.54
N VAL A 111 -15.77 -2.92 17.17
CA VAL A 111 -14.41 -2.74 17.65
C VAL A 111 -14.10 -3.73 18.78
N LEU A 112 -13.04 -4.50 18.60
CA LEU A 112 -12.50 -5.45 19.56
C LEU A 112 -11.25 -4.89 20.27
N LYS A 113 -10.45 -4.11 19.56
CA LYS A 113 -9.21 -3.50 20.06
C LYS A 113 -8.89 -2.20 19.33
N THR A 114 -8.25 -1.28 20.04
CA THR A 114 -7.71 -0.03 19.47
C THR A 114 -6.24 0.08 19.81
N VAL A 115 -5.42 0.40 18.81
CA VAL A 115 -4.00 0.72 18.95
C VAL A 115 -3.79 2.13 18.45
N ALA A 116 -3.37 3.04 19.33
CA ALA A 116 -3.00 4.41 18.95
C ALA A 116 -1.61 4.42 18.31
N THR A 117 -1.41 5.25 17.30
CA THR A 117 -0.15 5.31 16.55
C THR A 117 0.37 6.74 16.42
N GLN A 118 1.66 6.87 16.13
CA GLN A 118 2.32 8.15 15.85
C GLN A 118 2.43 8.43 14.34
N SER A 119 1.96 7.50 13.51
CA SER A 119 1.83 7.70 12.07
C SER A 119 0.94 8.90 11.76
N ARG A 120 1.17 9.52 10.63
CA ARG A 120 0.37 10.66 10.16
C ARG A 120 -0.04 10.43 8.71
N ASN A 121 -1.30 10.69 8.40
CA ASN A 121 -1.85 10.46 7.07
C ASN A 121 -1.56 9.02 6.64
N THR A 122 -1.96 8.05 7.49
CA THR A 122 -1.62 6.64 7.31
C THR A 122 -2.27 6.09 6.06
N SER A 123 -1.47 5.59 5.14
CA SER A 123 -1.91 5.09 3.83
C SER A 123 -1.55 3.62 3.58
N GLY A 124 -0.85 2.98 4.49
CA GLY A 124 -0.53 1.55 4.43
C GLY A 124 -0.44 0.96 5.82
N MET A 125 -0.90 -0.28 5.97
CA MET A 125 -0.83 -1.00 7.23
C MET A 125 -0.57 -2.48 7.01
N ALA A 126 0.22 -3.06 7.91
CA ALA A 126 0.37 -4.51 8.07
C ALA A 126 0.27 -4.88 9.54
N VAL A 127 -0.13 -6.12 9.82
CA VAL A 127 -0.13 -6.67 11.18
C VAL A 127 0.62 -8.00 11.16
N GLY A 128 1.67 -8.09 11.97
CA GLY A 128 2.48 -9.31 12.03
C GLY A 128 3.71 -9.16 12.90
N GLY A 129 4.30 -10.28 13.31
CA GLY A 129 5.43 -10.31 14.23
C GLY A 129 5.11 -9.75 15.64
N GLY A 130 3.82 -9.68 16.01
CA GLY A 130 3.38 -9.09 17.28
C GLY A 130 3.18 -7.56 17.24
N TYR A 131 3.21 -6.95 16.06
CA TYR A 131 3.15 -5.49 15.87
C TYR A 131 2.11 -5.08 14.83
N VAL A 132 1.68 -3.82 14.95
CA VAL A 132 1.03 -3.05 13.90
C VAL A 132 2.10 -2.20 13.22
N TRP A 133 2.20 -2.30 11.91
CA TRP A 133 3.11 -1.53 11.06
C TRP A 133 2.29 -0.53 10.25
N MET A 134 2.54 0.76 10.43
CA MET A 134 1.78 1.81 9.77
C MET A 134 2.68 2.72 8.95
N CYS A 135 2.28 2.94 7.72
CA CYS A 135 3.02 3.76 6.76
C CYS A 135 2.47 5.18 6.76
N ALA A 136 3.27 6.12 7.25
CA ALA A 136 2.97 7.54 7.25
C ALA A 136 3.23 8.15 5.87
N ASN A 137 2.25 8.89 5.36
CA ASN A 137 2.34 9.65 4.10
C ASN A 137 2.51 11.17 4.35
N ALA A 138 2.56 11.59 5.62
CA ALA A 138 2.91 12.93 6.06
C ALA A 138 4.03 12.87 7.10
N ALA A 139 4.71 13.98 7.29
CA ALA A 139 5.86 14.08 8.20
C ALA A 139 5.49 13.78 9.67
N PRO A 140 6.32 13.00 10.37
CA PRO A 140 7.51 12.29 9.91
C PRO A 140 7.15 11.05 9.10
N GLU A 141 7.54 11.04 7.81
CA GLU A 141 7.23 9.95 6.90
C GLU A 141 8.03 8.68 7.23
N GLY A 142 7.55 7.55 6.74
CA GLY A 142 8.18 6.25 6.94
C GLY A 142 7.23 5.21 7.53
N VAL A 143 7.80 4.18 8.12
CA VAL A 143 7.06 3.06 8.71
C VAL A 143 7.21 3.08 10.23
N PHE A 144 6.09 3.18 10.91
CA PHE A 144 5.98 3.09 12.36
C PHE A 144 5.67 1.65 12.77
N GLN A 145 6.47 1.11 13.68
CA GLN A 145 6.24 -0.17 14.33
C GLN A 145 5.69 0.10 15.72
N VAL A 146 4.48 -0.36 16.00
CA VAL A 146 3.76 -0.11 17.25
C VAL A 146 3.34 -1.45 17.85
N ASP A 147 3.55 -1.63 19.15
CA ASP A 147 3.10 -2.83 19.84
C ASP A 147 1.57 -2.80 20.09
N MET A 148 1.03 -3.93 20.52
CA MET A 148 -0.40 -4.08 20.78
C MET A 148 -0.90 -3.28 21.99
N ASN A 149 -0.03 -2.54 22.69
CA ASN A 149 -0.34 -1.62 23.79
C ASN A 149 -0.11 -0.16 23.43
N SER A 150 -0.04 0.15 22.14
CA SER A 150 0.14 1.50 21.58
C SER A 150 1.52 2.12 21.85
N LYS A 151 2.52 1.31 22.20
CA LYS A 151 3.89 1.81 22.37
C LYS A 151 4.63 1.75 21.04
N GLN A 152 5.14 2.89 20.57
CA GLN A 152 6.05 2.92 19.42
C GLN A 152 7.34 2.19 19.77
N VAL A 153 7.68 1.18 18.96
CA VAL A 153 8.90 0.38 19.08
C VAL A 153 9.98 0.94 18.16
N SER A 154 9.62 1.30 16.94
CA SER A 154 10.53 1.91 15.99
C SER A 154 9.80 2.83 15.00
N HIS A 155 10.57 3.73 14.39
CA HIS A 155 10.19 4.50 13.21
C HIS A 155 11.37 4.44 12.24
N ARG A 156 11.11 4.02 11.01
CA ARG A 156 12.14 3.79 10.01
C ARG A 156 11.74 4.38 8.67
N GLN A 157 12.71 4.96 7.98
CA GLN A 157 12.52 5.41 6.59
C GLN A 157 12.31 4.22 5.66
N ILE A 158 11.60 4.43 4.55
CA ILE A 158 11.45 3.40 3.52
C ILE A 158 12.84 3.05 2.98
N PRO A 159 13.22 1.76 2.92
CA PRO A 159 14.51 1.34 2.41
C PRO A 159 14.74 1.81 0.97
N LEU A 160 16.00 2.10 0.61
CA LEU A 160 16.43 2.57 -0.71
C LEU A 160 15.90 3.95 -1.12
N GLY A 161 15.13 4.62 -0.29
CA GLY A 161 14.73 6.01 -0.51
C GLY A 161 15.83 6.98 -0.05
N PRO A 162 15.94 8.20 -0.60
CA PRO A 162 16.78 9.24 -0.03
C PRO A 162 16.25 9.67 1.33
N ALA A 163 17.17 10.04 2.22
CA ALA A 163 16.90 10.33 3.63
C ALA A 163 15.92 11.48 3.88
N ASN A 164 15.65 12.35 2.90
CA ASN A 164 14.83 13.56 3.07
C ASN A 164 13.75 13.72 2.00
N ASP A 165 13.41 12.65 1.32
CA ASP A 165 12.56 12.74 0.16
C ASP A 165 11.35 11.88 0.45
N GLY A 166 10.32 12.51 0.93
CA GLY A 166 9.08 11.92 1.37
C GLY A 166 8.72 10.65 0.61
N GLY A 167 8.92 9.56 1.29
CA GLY A 167 8.77 8.27 0.68
C GLY A 167 7.37 7.76 0.90
N GLY A 168 6.35 8.37 0.32
CA GLY A 168 4.99 7.89 0.44
C GLY A 168 4.90 6.37 0.30
N CYS A 169 4.43 5.71 1.34
CA CYS A 169 4.09 4.30 1.33
C CYS A 169 2.57 4.19 1.34
N HIS A 170 2.02 3.64 0.28
CA HIS A 170 0.57 3.50 0.13
C HIS A 170 0.07 2.06 0.28
N GLY A 171 0.89 1.18 0.79
CA GLY A 171 0.48 -0.18 1.09
C GLY A 171 1.55 -0.93 1.85
N ALA A 172 1.12 -1.75 2.79
CA ALA A 172 1.97 -2.71 3.46
C ALA A 172 1.21 -4.01 3.70
N LEU A 173 1.93 -5.12 3.74
CA LEU A 173 1.41 -6.42 4.17
C LEU A 173 2.50 -7.20 4.90
N TRP A 174 2.10 -8.12 5.74
CA TRP A 174 2.98 -9.04 6.43
C TRP A 174 2.77 -10.45 5.90
N GLN A 175 3.86 -11.10 5.46
CA GLN A 175 3.81 -12.47 4.96
C GLN A 175 5.11 -13.20 5.25
N ASP A 176 5.02 -14.37 5.85
CA ASP A 176 6.14 -15.27 6.14
C ASP A 176 7.32 -14.59 6.87
N GLY A 177 7.00 -13.78 7.91
CA GLY A 177 7.99 -13.06 8.68
C GLY A 177 8.63 -11.87 7.96
N LYS A 178 8.10 -11.47 6.83
CA LYS A 178 8.59 -10.34 6.03
C LYS A 178 7.55 -9.24 5.90
N LEU A 179 8.03 -8.01 5.85
CA LEU A 179 7.21 -6.83 5.56
C LEU A 179 7.32 -6.50 4.07
N TRP A 180 6.18 -6.40 3.40
CA TRP A 180 6.11 -5.93 2.03
C TRP A 180 5.59 -4.50 2.04
N ILE A 181 6.21 -3.61 1.27
CA ILE A 181 5.94 -2.16 1.27
C ILE A 181 5.75 -1.69 -0.17
N ALA A 182 4.60 -1.09 -0.47
CA ALA A 182 4.36 -0.40 -1.74
C ALA A 182 4.90 1.04 -1.65
N SER A 183 6.10 1.26 -2.17
CA SER A 183 6.76 2.57 -2.18
C SER A 183 6.39 3.35 -3.44
N LEU A 184 5.65 4.45 -3.28
CA LEU A 184 5.29 5.32 -4.41
C LEU A 184 6.51 5.95 -5.06
N ARG A 185 7.44 6.39 -4.24
CA ARG A 185 8.66 7.02 -4.69
C ARG A 185 9.52 6.11 -5.57
N LEU A 186 9.73 4.88 -5.11
CA LEU A 186 10.49 3.89 -5.85
C LEU A 186 9.67 3.26 -6.99
N ARG A 187 8.35 3.53 -7.02
CA ARG A 187 7.40 2.87 -7.94
C ARG A 187 7.58 1.37 -7.93
N ALA A 188 7.67 0.80 -6.73
CA ALA A 188 7.93 -0.62 -6.53
C ALA A 188 7.35 -1.14 -5.21
N ILE A 189 7.07 -2.44 -5.19
CA ILE A 189 6.80 -3.20 -3.98
C ILE A 189 8.13 -3.79 -3.50
N LEU A 190 8.49 -3.50 -2.25
CA LEU A 190 9.70 -4.04 -1.61
C LEU A 190 9.34 -5.16 -0.66
N ARG A 191 10.06 -6.28 -0.68
CA ARG A 191 10.09 -7.23 0.43
C ARG A 191 11.25 -6.89 1.34
N VAL A 192 10.96 -6.62 2.60
CA VAL A 192 11.91 -6.11 3.59
C VAL A 192 12.01 -7.08 4.78
N ASP A 193 13.23 -7.37 5.20
CA ASP A 193 13.47 -8.04 6.47
C ASP A 193 13.20 -7.05 7.62
N PRO A 194 12.28 -7.35 8.55
CA PRO A 194 11.83 -6.39 9.55
C PRO A 194 12.89 -6.10 10.62
N ASP A 195 13.86 -6.97 10.84
CA ASP A 195 14.91 -6.81 11.85
C ASP A 195 16.07 -5.99 11.31
N SER A 196 16.66 -6.42 10.21
CA SER A 196 17.80 -5.75 9.57
C SER A 196 17.39 -4.51 8.75
N TRP A 197 16.11 -4.39 8.42
CA TRP A 197 15.54 -3.35 7.54
C TRP A 197 16.15 -3.34 6.14
N GLN A 198 16.65 -4.50 5.69
CA GLN A 198 17.22 -4.65 4.36
C GLN A 198 16.15 -5.11 3.36
N PRO A 199 16.07 -4.49 2.19
CA PRO A 199 15.24 -4.99 1.10
C PRO A 199 15.89 -6.25 0.51
N GLU A 200 15.11 -7.31 0.41
CA GLU A 200 15.54 -8.59 -0.13
C GLU A 200 15.10 -8.79 -1.58
N PHE A 201 13.98 -8.15 -1.95
CA PHE A 201 13.37 -8.29 -3.27
C PHE A 201 12.57 -7.05 -3.64
N MET A 202 12.44 -6.77 -4.93
CA MET A 202 11.69 -5.62 -5.45
C MET A 202 10.89 -6.01 -6.69
N ILE A 203 9.61 -5.62 -6.70
CA ILE A 203 8.71 -5.73 -7.86
C ILE A 203 8.42 -4.32 -8.37
N PRO A 204 8.89 -3.94 -9.56
CA PRO A 204 8.50 -2.67 -10.18
C PRO A 204 6.99 -2.59 -10.40
N PHE A 205 6.39 -1.43 -10.15
CA PHE A 205 4.96 -1.24 -10.42
C PHE A 205 4.63 -1.42 -11.90
N TYR A 206 3.51 -2.04 -12.18
CA TYR A 206 2.95 -2.10 -13.52
C TYR A 206 2.74 -0.70 -14.07
N GLN A 207 3.29 -0.44 -15.26
CA GLN A 207 3.17 0.87 -15.90
C GLN A 207 1.87 0.95 -16.68
N SER A 208 0.86 1.61 -16.11
CA SER A 208 -0.37 1.95 -16.78
C SER A 208 -0.34 3.43 -17.17
N THR A 209 -0.71 3.74 -18.40
CA THR A 209 -0.78 5.11 -18.90
C THR A 209 -2.02 5.85 -18.42
N ASP A 210 -3.09 5.14 -18.12
CA ASP A 210 -4.39 5.65 -17.71
C ASP A 210 -4.66 5.50 -16.20
N LYS A 211 -3.85 4.71 -15.47
CA LYS A 211 -3.98 4.46 -14.03
C LYS A 211 -2.64 4.64 -13.29
N PRO A 212 -2.10 5.88 -13.21
CA PRO A 212 -0.79 6.14 -12.62
C PRO A 212 -0.79 6.14 -11.08
N ARG A 213 -1.95 6.10 -10.41
CA ARG A 213 -2.05 6.00 -8.95
C ARG A 213 -1.84 4.57 -8.50
N TYR A 214 -1.15 4.40 -7.38
CA TYR A 214 -0.87 3.10 -6.75
C TYR A 214 -1.20 3.18 -5.28
N HIS A 215 -1.90 2.16 -4.77
CA HIS A 215 -2.31 2.07 -3.38
C HIS A 215 -1.91 0.73 -2.76
N ALA A 216 -2.77 0.22 -1.87
CA ALA A 216 -2.53 -0.95 -1.06
C ALA A 216 -2.23 -2.21 -1.86
N ILE A 217 -1.63 -3.16 -1.16
CA ILE A 217 -1.28 -4.49 -1.63
C ILE A 217 -1.89 -5.56 -0.72
N ALA A 218 -2.22 -6.72 -1.31
CA ALA A 218 -2.72 -7.88 -0.59
C ALA A 218 -2.04 -9.17 -1.08
N TRP A 219 -1.78 -10.09 -0.16
CA TRP A 219 -1.21 -11.40 -0.49
C TRP A 219 -2.31 -12.38 -0.92
N ASP A 220 -2.06 -13.12 -2.00
CA ASP A 220 -2.95 -14.14 -2.54
C ASP A 220 -2.15 -15.35 -3.02
N ASN A 221 -1.89 -16.32 -2.15
CA ASN A 221 -1.32 -17.63 -2.48
C ASN A 221 -0.06 -17.56 -3.39
N GLY A 222 0.94 -16.77 -3.00
CA GLY A 222 2.18 -16.61 -3.78
C GLY A 222 2.08 -15.50 -4.84
N ALA A 223 0.99 -14.77 -4.87
CA ALA A 223 0.80 -13.58 -5.68
C ALA A 223 0.50 -12.36 -4.81
N ILE A 224 0.64 -11.17 -5.40
CA ILE A 224 0.30 -9.89 -4.75
C ILE A 224 -0.66 -9.14 -5.66
N TRP A 225 -1.83 -8.81 -5.12
CA TRP A 225 -2.72 -7.83 -5.71
C TRP A 225 -2.30 -6.41 -5.29
N GLN A 226 -2.38 -5.46 -6.20
CA GLN A 226 -2.19 -4.04 -5.96
C GLN A 226 -3.33 -3.23 -6.53
N VAL A 227 -3.84 -2.28 -5.75
CA VAL A 227 -4.79 -1.27 -6.23
C VAL A 227 -4.06 -0.25 -7.09
N ILE A 228 -4.63 0.05 -8.25
CA ILE A 228 -4.21 1.14 -9.14
C ILE A 228 -5.41 2.04 -9.48
N GLY A 229 -5.17 3.22 -10.00
CA GLY A 229 -6.25 4.13 -10.40
C GLY A 229 -5.76 5.30 -11.23
N ASN A 230 -6.71 6.07 -11.77
CA ASN A 230 -6.44 7.34 -12.44
C ASN A 230 -6.57 8.52 -11.47
N ASP A 231 -6.02 9.68 -11.85
CA ASP A 231 -6.11 10.93 -11.10
C ASP A 231 -7.35 11.73 -11.56
N SER A 232 -8.55 11.18 -11.41
CA SER A 232 -9.75 11.92 -11.75
C SER A 232 -10.12 12.92 -10.66
N LYS A 233 -10.62 14.09 -11.08
CA LYS A 233 -11.20 15.10 -10.19
C LYS A 233 -12.69 14.89 -9.93
N HIS A 234 -13.31 13.98 -10.67
CA HIS A 234 -14.74 13.69 -10.57
C HIS A 234 -14.94 12.19 -10.35
N TYR A 235 -15.81 11.85 -9.42
CA TYR A 235 -16.12 10.46 -9.10
C TYR A 235 -16.59 9.67 -10.33
N SER A 236 -17.43 10.26 -11.18
CA SER A 236 -17.92 9.64 -12.41
C SER A 236 -16.82 9.21 -13.38
N ASP A 237 -15.68 9.89 -13.33
CA ASP A 237 -14.54 9.68 -14.23
C ASP A 237 -13.45 8.84 -13.59
N TYR A 238 -13.59 8.49 -12.31
CA TYR A 238 -12.64 7.69 -11.60
C TYR A 238 -12.68 6.25 -12.11
N ARG A 239 -11.49 5.71 -12.40
CA ARG A 239 -11.32 4.37 -12.99
C ARG A 239 -10.29 3.59 -12.16
N PRO A 240 -10.70 3.06 -11.02
CA PRO A 240 -9.82 2.17 -10.26
C PRO A 240 -9.60 0.85 -10.99
N GLY A 241 -8.53 0.18 -10.64
CA GLY A 241 -8.18 -1.13 -11.15
C GLY A 241 -7.35 -1.91 -10.16
N LEU A 242 -7.05 -3.14 -10.53
CA LEU A 242 -6.16 -4.04 -9.79
C LEU A 242 -5.11 -4.61 -10.73
N VAL A 243 -3.94 -4.88 -10.19
CA VAL A 243 -2.87 -5.64 -10.85
C VAL A 243 -2.46 -6.78 -9.94
N LYS A 244 -2.34 -7.98 -10.49
CA LYS A 244 -1.81 -9.16 -9.80
C LYS A 244 -0.41 -9.46 -10.28
N TYR A 245 0.52 -9.60 -9.35
CA TYR A 245 1.90 -9.98 -9.59
C TYR A 245 2.20 -11.37 -9.04
N ASP A 246 3.01 -12.13 -9.72
CA ASP A 246 3.71 -13.26 -9.12
C ASP A 246 4.73 -12.74 -8.09
N ALA A 247 4.60 -13.16 -6.84
CA ALA A 247 5.41 -12.61 -5.75
C ALA A 247 6.88 -13.05 -5.79
N ALA A 248 7.19 -14.13 -6.49
CA ALA A 248 8.56 -14.63 -6.62
C ALA A 248 9.34 -13.98 -7.76
N THR A 249 8.63 -13.63 -8.85
CA THR A 249 9.26 -13.14 -10.08
C THR A 249 8.95 -11.68 -10.41
N GLY A 250 7.89 -11.11 -9.82
CA GLY A 250 7.37 -9.78 -10.15
C GLY A 250 6.62 -9.72 -11.48
N LYS A 251 6.40 -10.86 -12.16
CA LYS A 251 5.65 -10.91 -13.42
C LYS A 251 4.20 -10.51 -13.17
N VAL A 252 3.65 -9.63 -14.01
CA VAL A 252 2.22 -9.33 -14.02
C VAL A 252 1.47 -10.57 -14.55
N LEU A 253 0.53 -11.05 -13.74
CA LEU A 253 -0.30 -12.23 -14.04
C LEU A 253 -1.64 -11.82 -14.63
N GLU A 254 -2.25 -10.76 -14.06
CA GLU A 254 -3.62 -10.38 -14.35
C GLU A 254 -3.84 -8.90 -14.03
N THR A 255 -4.83 -8.29 -14.68
CA THR A 255 -5.37 -6.97 -14.34
C THR A 255 -6.89 -7.07 -14.16
N ALA A 256 -7.47 -6.12 -13.42
CA ALA A 256 -8.91 -6.00 -13.34
C ALA A 256 -9.33 -4.52 -13.32
N ASP A 257 -10.49 -4.23 -13.92
CA ASP A 257 -11.09 -2.92 -13.97
C ASP A 257 -12.39 -2.90 -13.17
N PHE A 258 -12.57 -1.90 -12.34
CA PHE A 258 -13.82 -1.71 -11.61
C PHE A 258 -14.92 -1.23 -12.55
N GLU A 259 -16.13 -1.76 -12.32
CA GLU A 259 -17.32 -1.23 -12.97
C GLU A 259 -17.64 0.19 -12.48
N PRO A 260 -18.33 1.02 -13.27
CA PRO A 260 -18.79 2.33 -12.84
C PRO A 260 -19.57 2.26 -11.53
N ASN A 261 -19.46 3.29 -10.70
CA ASN A 261 -20.10 3.41 -9.38
C ASN A 261 -19.60 2.41 -8.32
N SER A 262 -18.46 1.79 -8.54
CA SER A 262 -17.77 1.03 -7.51
C SER A 262 -17.21 1.95 -6.42
N CYS A 263 -17.00 1.40 -5.22
CA CYS A 263 -16.27 2.07 -4.15
C CYS A 263 -14.83 2.39 -4.59
N ASP A 264 -14.25 3.44 -4.03
CA ASP A 264 -12.85 3.80 -4.26
C ASP A 264 -11.91 2.92 -3.40
N PRO A 265 -11.18 1.97 -4.01
CA PRO A 265 -10.32 1.07 -3.24
C PRO A 265 -9.04 1.79 -2.79
N HIS A 266 -8.80 1.80 -1.48
CA HIS A 266 -7.56 2.29 -0.85
C HIS A 266 -6.80 1.16 -0.16
N GLY A 267 -7.25 0.71 1.03
CA GLY A 267 -6.71 -0.48 1.66
C GLY A 267 -7.09 -1.76 0.90
N LEU A 268 -6.28 -2.81 1.01
CA LEU A 268 -6.55 -4.09 0.37
C LEU A 268 -6.06 -5.23 1.26
N ALA A 269 -6.88 -6.27 1.40
CA ALA A 269 -6.54 -7.49 2.10
C ALA A 269 -7.26 -8.70 1.48
N MET A 270 -6.77 -9.89 1.75
CA MET A 270 -7.42 -11.15 1.36
C MET A 270 -8.04 -11.81 2.58
N HIS A 271 -9.29 -12.25 2.47
CA HIS A 271 -9.98 -13.03 3.49
C HIS A 271 -10.83 -14.12 2.84
N ASP A 272 -10.60 -15.36 3.22
CA ASP A 272 -11.33 -16.55 2.72
C ASP A 272 -11.44 -16.63 1.18
N GLY A 273 -10.37 -16.20 0.49
CA GLY A 273 -10.33 -16.19 -0.97
C GLY A 273 -11.00 -14.98 -1.63
N GLU A 274 -11.51 -14.04 -0.83
CA GLU A 274 -12.15 -12.81 -1.30
C GLU A 274 -11.25 -11.58 -1.05
N LEU A 275 -11.22 -10.64 -1.98
CA LEU A 275 -10.56 -9.35 -1.79
C LEU A 275 -11.47 -8.41 -1.01
N ILE A 276 -10.95 -7.90 0.10
CA ILE A 276 -11.59 -6.88 0.94
C ILE A 276 -10.83 -5.57 0.77
N SER A 277 -11.55 -4.46 0.73
CA SER A 277 -10.98 -3.12 0.61
C SER A 277 -11.72 -2.12 1.49
N CYS A 278 -11.18 -0.92 1.58
CA CYS A 278 -11.82 0.21 2.25
C CYS A 278 -11.82 1.44 1.35
N ASP A 279 -12.80 2.31 1.54
CA ASP A 279 -12.95 3.56 0.80
C ASP A 279 -12.72 4.73 1.75
N ALA A 280 -11.62 5.44 1.55
CA ALA A 280 -11.31 6.63 2.33
C ALA A 280 -12.24 7.80 1.99
N GLY A 281 -12.79 7.83 0.77
CA GLY A 281 -13.69 8.89 0.32
C GLY A 281 -13.04 10.25 0.14
N ILE A 282 -11.71 10.31 0.16
CA ILE A 282 -10.94 11.55 0.09
C ILE A 282 -10.24 11.64 -1.26
N HIS A 283 -10.78 12.44 -2.15
CA HIS A 283 -10.16 12.76 -3.43
C HIS A 283 -10.16 14.26 -3.69
N PRO A 284 -9.14 14.79 -4.38
CA PRO A 284 -9.16 16.17 -4.85
C PRO A 284 -10.41 16.46 -5.69
N GLY A 285 -11.18 17.46 -5.28
CA GLY A 285 -12.39 17.86 -5.98
C GLY A 285 -13.64 17.05 -5.64
N TRP A 286 -13.55 16.04 -4.77
CA TRP A 286 -14.73 15.38 -4.24
C TRP A 286 -15.13 16.01 -2.90
N PRO A 287 -16.40 16.34 -2.69
CA PRO A 287 -16.88 16.64 -1.36
C PRO A 287 -16.74 15.39 -0.49
N VAL A 288 -16.11 15.52 0.66
CA VAL A 288 -15.78 14.39 1.54
C VAL A 288 -16.99 13.55 1.92
N ASN A 289 -18.13 14.18 2.08
CA ASN A 289 -19.36 13.50 2.45
C ASN A 289 -20.21 13.07 1.24
N ASP A 290 -19.81 13.42 0.03
CA ASP A 290 -20.56 13.14 -1.19
C ASP A 290 -20.08 11.88 -1.91
N SER A 291 -18.94 11.29 -1.50
CA SER A 291 -18.60 9.94 -1.96
C SER A 291 -19.65 8.97 -1.45
N PRO A 292 -20.37 8.27 -2.31
CA PRO A 292 -21.42 7.35 -1.89
C PRO A 292 -20.87 6.15 -1.10
N ALA A 293 -19.56 6.04 -1.01
CA ALA A 293 -18.86 4.91 -0.43
C ALA A 293 -17.93 5.26 0.74
N ALA A 294 -17.81 6.57 1.11
CA ALA A 294 -16.88 7.02 2.15
C ALA A 294 -17.03 6.25 3.47
N GLY A 295 -15.89 5.80 4.00
CA GLY A 295 -15.82 5.04 5.26
C GLY A 295 -16.37 3.62 5.17
N TRP A 296 -16.66 3.09 4.00
CA TRP A 296 -17.11 1.72 3.83
C TRP A 296 -15.96 0.73 3.78
N ILE A 297 -16.15 -0.41 4.46
CA ILE A 297 -15.45 -1.65 4.17
C ILE A 297 -16.30 -2.41 3.16
N PHE A 298 -15.68 -2.92 2.11
CA PHE A 298 -16.38 -3.59 1.03
C PHE A 298 -15.58 -4.77 0.46
N ARG A 299 -16.29 -5.69 -0.15
CA ARG A 299 -15.72 -6.80 -0.90
C ARG A 299 -15.61 -6.44 -2.38
N ILE A 300 -14.59 -6.96 -3.02
CA ILE A 300 -14.37 -6.86 -4.46
C ILE A 300 -14.74 -8.19 -5.10
N ASP A 301 -15.77 -8.17 -5.93
CA ASP A 301 -16.34 -9.35 -6.59
C ASP A 301 -15.92 -9.38 -8.06
N PHE A 302 -15.26 -10.44 -8.49
CA PHE A 302 -14.97 -10.69 -9.90
C PHE A 302 -16.24 -11.10 -10.65
N VAL A 303 -16.49 -10.49 -11.83
CA VAL A 303 -17.67 -10.69 -12.66
C VAL A 303 -17.31 -11.11 -14.07
#